data_7c066f7654b2829498ad7788b39a4b63
#
_entry.id   7c066f7654b2829498ad7788b39a4b63
#
_cell.length_a   1.000
_cell.length_b   1.000
_cell.length_c   1.000
_cell.angle_alpha   90.00
_cell.angle_beta   90.00
_cell.angle_gamma   90.00
#
_symmetry.space_group_name_H-M   'P 1'
#
loop_
_entity.id
_entity.type
_entity.pdbx_description
1 polymer ?
#
loop_
_entity_poly.entity_id
_entity_poly.type
_entity_poly.pdbx_seq_one_letter_code
_entity_poly.pdbx_strand_id
1 'polypeptide(L)'
;MHKHSAGVTRRRFLASSAAVGAAAVLAPSRHPALAQGAKPTISFWNGLTGADGKVMDDLIGQFTKETGIPVEQQRIVWPDLYAKLQVSTPAGEGPDICLIHTVEVPHFAGDGILEAIDDRTLEAKGFRGEEYLPSPWNGGTYQGKRYTIPLDVPQHIFFLNPKLMRAAGFTNPDGSLKLPGSKDELLQMGAKLTTGDVFGFAMGSGANIGRYTWSLHNLLWQNGANIFTPDLKKCALTEPAAIEAAEFWGAIYAKNKIATPANANPRDAFIAGKVAMWIAGSWNVAGLREAKVDFAVAPVPKLFKQPIVFTIPHQFSFPKPKTQDAARREAGWTLIRWITDHVAEWTLRAGQVSANRKSHTDPRITGDPALRTLLAQGPFWQHGQATPKWVPAENLTRPVVESVYIGQKPAREAMEDLARQINALPD
;
A
#
# COMPACT_ATOMS: atom_id res chain seq x y z
N MET A 1 54.16 -44.60 4.59
CA MET A 1 55.38 -43.86 4.80
C MET A 1 54.98 -42.53 5.37
N HIS A 2 54.98 -42.34 6.71
CA HIS A 2 56.04 -41.75 7.51
C HIS A 2 56.41 -40.32 7.03
N LYS A 3 56.36 -39.22 7.83
CA LYS A 3 56.66 -38.96 9.25
C LYS A 3 56.17 -37.56 9.65
N HIS A 4 55.68 -37.41 10.88
CA HIS A 4 56.12 -36.59 12.03
C HIS A 4 56.07 -35.04 11.88
N SER A 5 55.23 -34.38 12.63
CA SER A 5 55.23 -33.96 14.07
C SER A 5 56.34 -32.99 14.44
N ALA A 6 56.01 -31.82 14.91
CA ALA A 6 56.62 -31.19 16.08
C ALA A 6 55.77 -30.03 16.62
N GLY A 7 55.26 -30.19 17.82
CA GLY A 7 54.66 -29.15 18.62
C GLY A 7 55.78 -28.28 19.28
N VAL A 8 55.40 -27.02 19.54
CA VAL A 8 56.21 -26.18 20.45
C VAL A 8 55.30 -25.63 21.54
N THR A 9 55.73 -26.01 22.74
CA THR A 9 55.10 -25.77 24.04
C THR A 9 55.17 -24.31 24.50
N ARG A 10 54.12 -23.95 25.28
CA ARG A 10 54.11 -22.79 26.20
C ARG A 10 55.28 -22.90 27.20
N ARG A 11 56.14 -21.89 27.27
CA ARG A 11 56.86 -21.37 28.44
C ARG A 11 58.10 -20.62 27.99
N ARG A 12 58.16 -19.36 28.32
CA ARG A 12 59.29 -18.44 28.58
C ARG A 12 59.02 -17.09 27.90
N PHE A 13 58.61 -16.17 28.71
CA PHE A 13 59.25 -14.87 28.85
C PHE A 13 58.64 -14.14 30.06
N LEU A 14 59.26 -14.38 31.19
CA LEU A 14 59.28 -13.50 32.36
C LEU A 14 60.68 -12.99 32.57
N ALA A 15 60.76 -11.75 32.94
CA ALA A 15 61.86 -11.01 33.50
C ALA A 15 62.75 -10.18 32.54
N SER A 16 62.52 -8.89 32.60
CA SER A 16 63.62 -7.92 32.89
C SER A 16 62.95 -6.56 33.25
N SER A 17 63.03 -6.23 34.52
CA SER A 17 62.82 -4.90 35.11
C SER A 17 64.07 -4.06 34.89
N ALA A 18 63.92 -2.77 34.53
CA ALA A 18 64.81 -1.71 35.01
C ALA A 18 64.20 -0.33 34.71
N ALA A 19 64.18 0.48 35.72
CA ALA A 19 63.69 1.84 35.81
C ALA A 19 64.56 2.85 35.04
N VAL A 20 63.99 3.92 34.50
CA VAL A 20 64.56 5.25 34.38
C VAL A 20 63.51 6.34 34.28
N GLY A 21 63.52 7.29 35.20
CA GLY A 21 63.42 8.72 34.97
C GLY A 21 62.00 9.33 34.64
N ALA A 22 61.38 9.92 35.66
CA ALA A 22 60.34 10.90 35.52
C ALA A 22 60.83 12.19 34.83
N ALA A 23 60.22 12.53 33.70
CA ALA A 23 60.13 13.90 33.20
C ALA A 23 58.67 14.24 32.98
N ALA A 24 58.07 15.02 33.87
CA ALA A 24 56.73 15.54 33.73
C ALA A 24 56.75 16.63 32.64
N VAL A 25 56.36 16.27 31.45
CA VAL A 25 55.94 17.22 30.40
C VAL A 25 54.47 17.52 30.60
N LEU A 26 54.13 18.72 31.02
CA LEU A 26 52.76 19.27 31.01
C LEU A 26 52.26 19.32 29.55
N ALA A 27 51.64 18.25 29.11
CA ALA A 27 50.83 18.27 27.92
C ALA A 27 49.55 19.05 28.19
N PRO A 28 49.13 19.99 27.31
CA PRO A 28 47.86 20.65 27.48
C PRO A 28 46.75 19.58 27.40
N SER A 29 45.89 19.55 28.43
CA SER A 29 44.68 18.75 28.47
C SER A 29 43.82 19.11 27.25
N ARG A 30 43.98 18.31 26.18
CA ARG A 30 42.99 18.29 25.13
C ARG A 30 41.69 17.77 25.79
N HIS A 31 40.79 18.67 26.14
CA HIS A 31 39.41 18.28 26.37
C HIS A 31 38.99 17.50 25.12
N PRO A 32 38.49 16.26 25.24
CA PRO A 32 37.85 15.62 24.11
C PRO A 32 36.72 16.60 23.72
N ALA A 33 36.84 17.19 22.53
CA ALA A 33 35.71 17.81 21.91
C ALA A 33 34.58 16.74 22.02
N LEU A 34 33.50 17.08 22.72
CA LEU A 34 32.29 16.26 22.74
C LEU A 34 31.99 15.99 21.27
N ALA A 35 32.32 14.79 20.80
CA ALA A 35 31.87 14.32 19.52
C ALA A 35 30.36 14.53 19.56
N GLN A 36 29.84 15.45 18.74
CA GLN A 36 28.41 15.57 18.50
C GLN A 36 27.99 14.15 18.12
N GLY A 37 27.30 13.49 19.05
CA GLY A 37 26.99 12.06 18.95
C GLY A 37 26.36 11.79 17.59
N ALA A 38 26.89 10.79 16.90
CA ALA A 38 26.32 10.34 15.61
C ALA A 38 24.81 10.15 15.79
N LYS A 39 24.01 10.76 14.91
CA LYS A 39 22.56 10.61 14.98
C LYS A 39 22.19 9.13 14.80
N PRO A 40 21.17 8.64 15.51
CA PRO A 40 20.78 7.23 15.41
C PRO A 40 20.35 6.90 13.99
N THR A 41 20.78 5.75 13.48
CA THR A 41 20.22 5.16 12.26
C THR A 41 18.88 4.54 12.58
N ILE A 42 17.86 4.84 11.78
CA ILE A 42 16.52 4.26 11.90
C ILE A 42 16.25 3.27 10.78
N SER A 43 15.59 2.15 11.11
CA SER A 43 15.14 1.15 10.15
C SER A 43 13.70 1.42 9.74
N PHE A 44 13.45 1.44 8.40
CA PHE A 44 12.13 1.67 7.82
C PHE A 44 11.77 0.57 6.83
N TRP A 45 10.70 -0.19 7.13
CA TRP A 45 10.18 -1.22 6.23
C TRP A 45 8.90 -0.75 5.53
N ASN A 46 8.80 -1.04 4.24
CA ASN A 46 7.62 -0.70 3.46
C ASN A 46 7.44 -1.63 2.25
N GLY A 47 6.22 -1.61 1.69
CA GLY A 47 5.84 -2.42 0.53
C GLY A 47 5.82 -1.66 -0.80
N LEU A 48 6.40 -0.47 -0.88
CA LEU A 48 6.41 0.40 -2.06
C LEU A 48 7.40 -0.14 -3.12
N THR A 49 7.03 -1.18 -3.84
CA THR A 49 7.92 -1.87 -4.79
C THR A 49 7.77 -1.37 -6.24
N GLY A 50 6.91 -0.38 -6.49
CA GLY A 50 6.69 0.24 -7.79
C GLY A 50 7.48 1.53 -8.01
N ALA A 51 6.98 2.40 -8.91
CA ALA A 51 7.55 3.72 -9.14
C ALA A 51 7.48 4.63 -7.89
N ASP A 52 6.47 4.43 -7.06
CA ASP A 52 6.30 5.06 -5.75
C ASP A 52 7.47 4.75 -4.79
N GLY A 53 8.05 3.57 -4.87
CA GLY A 53 9.23 3.21 -4.07
C GLY A 53 10.45 4.08 -4.39
N LYS A 54 10.68 4.40 -5.67
CA LYS A 54 11.76 5.33 -6.07
C LYS A 54 11.53 6.74 -5.52
N VAL A 55 10.27 7.18 -5.50
CA VAL A 55 9.93 8.49 -4.92
C VAL A 55 10.23 8.51 -3.43
N MET A 56 9.91 7.44 -2.71
CA MET A 56 10.23 7.32 -1.29
C MET A 56 11.75 7.29 -1.04
N ASP A 57 12.53 6.59 -1.89
CA ASP A 57 14.00 6.58 -1.81
C ASP A 57 14.57 8.01 -1.92
N ASP A 58 14.07 8.79 -2.88
CA ASP A 58 14.52 10.16 -3.10
C ASP A 58 14.15 11.07 -1.91
N LEU A 59 12.93 10.94 -1.37
CA LEU A 59 12.51 11.70 -0.19
C LEU A 59 13.35 11.33 1.04
N ILE A 60 13.65 10.05 1.26
CA ILE A 60 14.53 9.60 2.34
C ILE A 60 15.96 10.12 2.14
N GLY A 61 16.46 10.11 0.92
CA GLY A 61 17.77 10.69 0.59
C GLY A 61 17.86 12.17 0.92
N GLN A 62 16.80 12.93 0.59
CA GLN A 62 16.67 14.35 0.91
C GLN A 62 16.56 14.57 2.43
N PHE A 63 15.71 13.80 3.11
CA PHE A 63 15.60 13.81 4.58
C PHE A 63 16.96 13.60 5.26
N THR A 64 17.69 12.56 4.84
CA THR A 64 19.03 12.25 5.41
C THR A 64 20.01 13.39 5.19
N LYS A 65 19.99 14.00 3.99
CA LYS A 65 20.86 15.15 3.67
C LYS A 65 20.55 16.38 4.53
N GLU A 66 19.27 16.66 4.75
CA GLU A 66 18.83 17.86 5.51
C GLU A 66 18.96 17.68 7.02
N THR A 67 18.66 16.48 7.52
CA THR A 67 18.61 16.24 8.96
C THR A 67 19.88 15.59 9.50
N GLY A 68 20.68 14.93 8.66
CA GLY A 68 21.81 14.09 9.06
C GLY A 68 21.37 12.81 9.78
N ILE A 69 20.10 12.40 9.74
CA ILE A 69 19.60 11.14 10.32
C ILE A 69 19.64 10.06 9.21
N PRO A 70 20.47 9.01 9.35
CA PRO A 70 20.49 7.92 8.39
C PRO A 70 19.24 7.04 8.49
N VAL A 71 18.73 6.57 7.33
CA VAL A 71 17.58 5.68 7.26
C VAL A 71 17.97 4.41 6.48
N GLU A 72 17.87 3.27 7.13
CA GLU A 72 18.02 1.95 6.49
C GLU A 72 16.63 1.48 6.04
N GLN A 73 16.35 1.69 4.76
CA GLN A 73 15.08 1.29 4.16
C GLN A 73 15.14 -0.15 3.63
N GLN A 74 14.10 -0.95 3.95
CA GLN A 74 13.86 -2.23 3.31
C GLN A 74 12.51 -2.20 2.58
N ARG A 75 12.56 -2.43 1.26
CA ARG A 75 11.35 -2.60 0.44
C ARG A 75 11.06 -4.09 0.26
N ILE A 76 9.92 -4.52 0.76
CA ILE A 76 9.51 -5.92 0.80
C ILE A 76 8.09 -5.98 0.23
N VAL A 77 7.80 -6.91 -0.69
CA VAL A 77 6.43 -7.04 -1.22
C VAL A 77 5.43 -7.26 -0.08
N TRP A 78 4.26 -6.63 -0.16
CA TRP A 78 3.33 -6.49 0.95
C TRP A 78 3.03 -7.78 1.74
N PRO A 79 2.73 -8.96 1.11
CA PRO A 79 2.47 -10.18 1.87
C PRO A 79 3.68 -10.63 2.71
N ASP A 80 4.89 -10.54 2.13
CA ASP A 80 6.13 -10.95 2.80
C ASP A 80 6.51 -9.95 3.91
N LEU A 81 6.24 -8.65 3.69
CA LEU A 81 6.42 -7.62 4.72
C LEU A 81 5.57 -7.93 5.95
N TYR A 82 4.29 -8.27 5.77
CA TYR A 82 3.39 -8.56 6.88
C TYR A 82 3.78 -9.84 7.62
N ALA A 83 4.11 -10.90 6.88
CA ALA A 83 4.60 -12.14 7.48
C ALA A 83 5.89 -11.91 8.27
N LYS A 84 6.84 -11.12 7.71
CA LYS A 84 8.08 -10.77 8.38
C LYS A 84 7.82 -9.93 9.63
N LEU A 85 6.95 -8.91 9.55
CA LEU A 85 6.63 -8.03 10.68
C LEU A 85 6.05 -8.83 11.86
N GLN A 86 5.14 -9.77 11.56
CA GLN A 86 4.49 -10.61 12.56
C GLN A 86 5.47 -11.52 13.33
N VAL A 87 6.53 -11.98 12.66
CA VAL A 87 7.55 -12.84 13.28
C VAL A 87 8.65 -12.02 13.94
N SER A 88 9.18 -10.99 13.26
CA SER A 88 10.36 -10.24 13.73
C SER A 88 10.04 -9.33 14.91
N THR A 89 8.84 -8.73 14.98
CA THR A 89 8.51 -7.78 16.05
C THR A 89 8.49 -8.45 17.42
N PRO A 90 7.82 -9.59 17.65
CA PRO A 90 7.88 -10.29 18.93
C PRO A 90 9.29 -10.81 19.28
N ALA A 91 10.10 -11.13 18.27
CA ALA A 91 11.50 -11.51 18.46
C ALA A 91 12.40 -10.33 18.89
N GLY A 92 11.91 -9.09 18.73
CA GLY A 92 12.69 -7.86 19.00
C GLY A 92 13.59 -7.45 17.84
N GLU A 93 13.31 -7.95 16.64
CA GLU A 93 14.02 -7.69 15.38
C GLU A 93 13.17 -6.88 14.38
N GLY A 94 12.06 -6.32 14.85
CA GLY A 94 11.20 -5.45 14.05
C GLY A 94 11.87 -4.10 13.71
N PRO A 95 11.35 -3.37 12.70
CA PRO A 95 11.88 -2.06 12.32
C PRO A 95 11.43 -0.97 13.32
N ASP A 96 12.10 0.18 13.27
CA ASP A 96 11.66 1.36 14.03
C ASP A 96 10.36 1.95 13.49
N ILE A 97 10.18 1.91 12.16
CA ILE A 97 8.97 2.37 11.47
C ILE A 97 8.60 1.31 10.42
N CYS A 98 7.30 1.04 10.30
CA CYS A 98 6.77 0.24 9.22
C CYS A 98 5.60 0.96 8.54
N LEU A 99 5.60 1.01 7.20
CA LEU A 99 4.43 1.43 6.44
C LEU A 99 3.55 0.20 6.21
N ILE A 100 2.27 0.30 6.58
CA ILE A 100 1.28 -0.77 6.44
C ILE A 100 0.01 -0.24 5.77
N HIS A 101 -0.86 -1.12 5.32
CA HIS A 101 -2.19 -0.71 4.87
C HIS A 101 -3.16 -0.53 6.05
N THR A 102 -4.12 0.37 5.92
CA THR A 102 -5.15 0.64 6.94
C THR A 102 -5.85 -0.63 7.41
N VAL A 103 -6.13 -1.57 6.51
CA VAL A 103 -6.84 -2.82 6.82
C VAL A 103 -6.05 -3.78 7.71
N GLU A 104 -4.74 -3.58 7.82
CA GLU A 104 -3.86 -4.37 8.71
C GLU A 104 -3.86 -3.83 10.15
N VAL A 105 -4.32 -2.60 10.38
CA VAL A 105 -4.28 -1.98 11.71
C VAL A 105 -5.02 -2.80 12.77
N PRO A 106 -6.27 -3.26 12.55
CA PRO A 106 -6.96 -4.08 13.56
C PRO A 106 -6.26 -5.39 13.88
N HIS A 107 -5.67 -6.04 12.87
CA HIS A 107 -4.94 -7.29 13.01
C HIS A 107 -3.66 -7.09 13.83
N PHE A 108 -2.76 -6.23 13.39
CA PHE A 108 -1.50 -6.01 14.09
C PHE A 108 -1.64 -5.33 15.46
N ALA A 109 -2.66 -4.47 15.64
CA ALA A 109 -2.95 -3.89 16.94
C ALA A 109 -3.53 -4.93 17.91
N GLY A 110 -4.42 -5.81 17.42
CA GLY A 110 -4.98 -6.93 18.20
C GLY A 110 -3.91 -7.91 18.66
N ASP A 111 -2.95 -8.24 17.81
CA ASP A 111 -1.83 -9.13 18.09
C ASP A 111 -0.71 -8.46 18.93
N GLY A 112 -0.85 -7.16 19.25
CA GLY A 112 0.15 -6.44 20.03
C GLY A 112 1.47 -6.18 19.30
N ILE A 113 1.45 -6.24 17.96
CA ILE A 113 2.60 -5.94 17.09
C ILE A 113 2.87 -4.44 17.04
N LEU A 114 1.82 -3.61 17.07
CA LEU A 114 1.94 -2.16 16.99
C LEU A 114 1.91 -1.52 18.37
N GLU A 115 2.63 -0.42 18.51
CA GLU A 115 2.58 0.44 19.68
C GLU A 115 1.46 1.49 19.51
N ALA A 116 0.65 1.66 20.56
CA ALA A 116 -0.36 2.70 20.57
C ALA A 116 0.27 4.09 20.73
N ILE A 117 -0.28 5.07 20.06
CA ILE A 117 0.14 6.47 20.08
C ILE A 117 -0.90 7.24 20.88
N ASP A 118 -0.50 7.84 21.99
CA ASP A 118 -1.38 8.68 22.79
C ASP A 118 -1.55 10.10 22.21
N ASP A 119 -2.65 10.76 22.57
CA ASP A 119 -2.99 12.09 22.04
C ASP A 119 -1.96 13.16 22.41
N ARG A 120 -1.34 13.08 23.58
CA ARG A 120 -0.29 13.99 24.02
C ARG A 120 0.95 13.88 23.13
N THR A 121 1.31 12.65 22.76
CA THR A 121 2.41 12.40 21.81
C THR A 121 2.06 12.97 20.44
N LEU A 122 0.84 12.75 19.93
CA LEU A 122 0.40 13.31 18.64
C LEU A 122 0.50 14.83 18.63
N GLU A 123 -0.03 15.49 19.64
CA GLU A 123 0.01 16.94 19.78
C GLU A 123 1.46 17.46 19.84
N ALA A 124 2.30 16.84 20.69
CA ALA A 124 3.71 17.20 20.82
C ALA A 124 4.51 17.03 19.53
N LYS A 125 4.11 16.08 18.65
CA LYS A 125 4.71 15.85 17.31
C LYS A 125 4.03 16.63 16.20
N GLY A 126 3.02 17.45 16.51
CA GLY A 126 2.33 18.34 15.57
C GLY A 126 1.37 17.61 14.63
N PHE A 127 0.83 16.44 15.01
CA PHE A 127 -0.17 15.72 14.21
C PHE A 127 -1.58 15.98 14.75
N ARG A 128 -2.44 16.54 13.92
CA ARG A 128 -3.83 16.90 14.26
C ARG A 128 -4.79 16.26 13.28
N GLY A 129 -5.86 15.66 13.78
CA GLY A 129 -6.84 14.94 12.97
C GLY A 129 -7.52 15.80 11.91
N GLU A 130 -7.78 17.07 12.20
CA GLU A 130 -8.40 18.01 11.26
C GLU A 130 -7.55 18.32 10.03
N GLU A 131 -6.23 18.10 10.07
CA GLU A 131 -5.33 18.25 8.93
C GLU A 131 -5.45 17.08 7.95
N TYR A 132 -6.10 16.00 8.34
CA TYR A 132 -6.21 14.79 7.55
C TYR A 132 -7.63 14.55 7.01
N LEU A 133 -7.73 13.74 6.00
CA LEU A 133 -8.99 13.21 5.51
C LEU A 133 -9.56 12.23 6.55
N PRO A 134 -10.89 12.29 6.84
CA PRO A 134 -11.48 11.50 7.93
C PRO A 134 -11.28 9.99 7.77
N SER A 135 -11.49 9.44 6.56
CA SER A 135 -11.40 8.00 6.33
C SER A 135 -10.03 7.43 6.65
N PRO A 136 -8.90 7.91 6.07
CA PRO A 136 -7.57 7.38 6.41
C PRO A 136 -7.16 7.71 7.86
N TRP A 137 -7.58 8.87 8.41
CA TRP A 137 -7.28 9.20 9.79
C TRP A 137 -7.97 8.22 10.75
N ASN A 138 -9.28 8.02 10.62
CA ASN A 138 -10.03 7.11 11.49
C ASN A 138 -9.58 5.66 11.35
N GLY A 139 -9.17 5.24 10.14
CA GLY A 139 -8.64 3.91 9.86
C GLY A 139 -7.33 3.58 10.61
N GLY A 140 -6.65 4.58 11.15
CA GLY A 140 -5.49 4.40 12.03
C GLY A 140 -5.83 4.09 13.51
N THR A 141 -7.12 3.92 13.83
CA THR A 141 -7.62 3.70 15.19
C THR A 141 -8.27 2.32 15.32
N TYR A 142 -7.96 1.60 16.36
CA TYR A 142 -8.57 0.32 16.70
C TYR A 142 -8.88 0.28 18.21
N GLN A 143 -10.10 -0.15 18.58
CA GLN A 143 -10.59 -0.20 19.97
C GLN A 143 -10.32 1.10 20.77
N GLY A 144 -10.58 2.24 20.13
CA GLY A 144 -10.43 3.57 20.76
C GLY A 144 -8.99 4.07 20.91
N LYS A 145 -7.98 3.31 20.46
CA LYS A 145 -6.57 3.71 20.50
C LYS A 145 -6.04 3.94 19.09
N ARG A 146 -5.23 4.98 18.92
CA ARG A 146 -4.51 5.23 17.67
C ARG A 146 -3.21 4.43 17.61
N TYR A 147 -2.89 3.92 16.42
CA TYR A 147 -1.68 3.14 16.16
C TYR A 147 -0.85 3.67 15.01
N THR A 148 -1.44 4.54 14.16
CA THR A 148 -0.78 4.92 12.91
C THR A 148 -1.05 6.38 12.52
N ILE A 149 -0.16 6.91 11.65
CA ILE A 149 -0.30 8.21 10.97
C ILE A 149 -0.45 7.93 9.47
N PRO A 150 -1.52 8.41 8.81
CA PRO A 150 -1.73 8.14 7.40
C PRO A 150 -0.79 8.95 6.51
N LEU A 151 -0.25 8.31 5.46
CA LEU A 151 0.55 8.94 4.42
C LEU A 151 -0.33 9.42 3.27
N ASP A 152 -1.03 8.50 2.63
CA ASP A 152 -1.77 8.72 1.40
C ASP A 152 -2.98 7.79 1.26
N VAL A 153 -3.71 7.94 0.14
CA VAL A 153 -4.92 7.18 -0.17
C VAL A 153 -4.80 6.55 -1.56
N PRO A 154 -4.06 5.42 -1.69
CA PRO A 154 -4.12 4.62 -2.89
C PRO A 154 -5.55 4.18 -3.14
N GLN A 155 -6.04 4.39 -4.35
CA GLN A 155 -7.42 4.14 -4.72
C GLN A 155 -7.54 3.63 -6.16
N HIS A 156 -8.66 3.04 -6.51
CA HIS A 156 -8.94 2.75 -7.90
C HIS A 156 -9.25 4.03 -8.69
N ILE A 157 -8.86 4.02 -9.96
CA ILE A 157 -9.17 5.03 -10.96
C ILE A 157 -9.44 4.33 -12.29
N PHE A 158 -10.19 4.97 -13.17
CA PHE A 158 -10.51 4.43 -14.48
C PHE A 158 -9.54 5.01 -15.52
N PHE A 159 -8.61 4.17 -15.99
CA PHE A 159 -7.70 4.46 -17.07
C PHE A 159 -8.34 4.17 -18.42
N LEU A 160 -8.10 5.03 -19.40
CA LEU A 160 -8.64 4.93 -20.74
C LEU A 160 -7.50 5.07 -21.76
N ASN A 161 -7.52 4.26 -22.80
CA ASN A 161 -6.66 4.44 -23.95
C ASN A 161 -7.38 5.32 -24.99
N PRO A 162 -7.01 6.62 -25.16
CA PRO A 162 -7.76 7.54 -26.01
C PRO A 162 -7.79 7.10 -27.45
N LYS A 163 -6.71 6.50 -27.96
CA LYS A 163 -6.61 6.01 -29.35
C LYS A 163 -7.64 4.91 -29.64
N LEU A 164 -7.72 3.90 -28.77
CA LEU A 164 -8.65 2.78 -28.93
C LEU A 164 -10.11 3.24 -28.76
N MET A 165 -10.37 4.08 -27.75
CA MET A 165 -11.71 4.62 -27.50
C MET A 165 -12.24 5.42 -28.70
N ARG A 166 -11.41 6.33 -29.23
CA ARG A 166 -11.78 7.16 -30.41
C ARG A 166 -11.96 6.32 -31.67
N ALA A 167 -11.07 5.35 -31.91
CA ALA A 167 -11.17 4.45 -33.08
C ALA A 167 -12.46 3.63 -33.08
N ALA A 168 -12.97 3.27 -31.89
CA ALA A 168 -14.25 2.56 -31.74
C ALA A 168 -15.48 3.48 -31.73
N GLY A 169 -15.31 4.81 -31.87
CA GLY A 169 -16.38 5.80 -31.88
C GLY A 169 -16.93 6.14 -30.50
N PHE A 170 -16.18 5.88 -29.42
CA PHE A 170 -16.56 6.27 -28.05
C PHE A 170 -16.06 7.67 -27.73
N THR A 171 -16.60 8.65 -28.44
CA THR A 171 -16.32 10.08 -28.28
C THR A 171 -17.67 10.83 -28.19
N ASN A 172 -17.77 11.74 -27.23
CA ASN A 172 -18.90 12.66 -27.09
C ASN A 172 -18.81 13.79 -28.11
N PRO A 173 -19.90 14.53 -28.36
CA PRO A 173 -19.89 15.70 -29.27
C PRO A 173 -18.85 16.78 -28.92
N ASP A 174 -18.52 16.93 -27.66
CA ASP A 174 -17.51 17.87 -27.15
C ASP A 174 -16.07 17.37 -27.28
N GLY A 175 -15.84 16.19 -27.86
CA GLY A 175 -14.54 15.56 -28.05
C GLY A 175 -14.03 14.76 -26.83
N SER A 176 -14.73 14.77 -25.70
CA SER A 176 -14.40 13.94 -24.54
C SER A 176 -14.68 12.48 -24.80
N LEU A 177 -14.00 11.58 -24.05
CA LEU A 177 -14.25 10.14 -24.18
C LEU A 177 -15.59 9.78 -23.52
N LYS A 178 -16.36 8.93 -24.20
CA LYS A 178 -17.60 8.38 -23.66
C LYS A 178 -17.27 7.35 -22.57
N LEU A 179 -17.92 7.48 -21.40
CA LEU A 179 -17.75 6.58 -20.27
C LEU A 179 -18.99 5.69 -20.11
N PRO A 180 -18.84 4.43 -19.62
CA PRO A 180 -20.01 3.60 -19.31
C PRO A 180 -20.75 4.14 -18.07
N GLY A 181 -22.05 4.27 -18.18
CA GLY A 181 -22.94 4.72 -17.08
C GLY A 181 -23.59 3.55 -16.32
N SER A 182 -23.40 2.32 -16.77
CA SER A 182 -23.94 1.11 -16.15
C SER A 182 -23.08 -0.12 -16.42
N LYS A 183 -23.36 -1.22 -15.68
CA LYS A 183 -22.70 -2.52 -15.93
C LYS A 183 -22.97 -3.06 -17.35
N ASP A 184 -24.19 -2.89 -17.86
CA ASP A 184 -24.55 -3.37 -19.19
C ASP A 184 -23.85 -2.55 -20.29
N GLU A 185 -23.75 -1.23 -20.10
CA GLU A 185 -23.03 -0.37 -21.04
C GLU A 185 -21.52 -0.68 -21.01
N LEU A 186 -20.93 -0.97 -19.85
CA LEU A 186 -19.54 -1.44 -19.74
C LEU A 186 -19.31 -2.72 -20.55
N LEU A 187 -20.23 -3.71 -20.44
CA LEU A 187 -20.12 -4.96 -21.18
C LEU A 187 -20.24 -4.73 -22.70
N GLN A 188 -21.20 -3.88 -23.13
CA GLN A 188 -21.38 -3.54 -24.54
C GLN A 188 -20.17 -2.80 -25.13
N MET A 189 -19.67 -1.80 -24.41
CA MET A 189 -18.46 -1.06 -24.83
C MET A 189 -17.26 -1.99 -24.86
N GLY A 190 -17.08 -2.82 -23.83
CA GLY A 190 -16.02 -3.80 -23.73
C GLY A 190 -16.05 -4.79 -24.91
N ALA A 191 -17.21 -5.32 -25.26
CA ALA A 191 -17.37 -6.22 -26.39
C ALA A 191 -17.01 -5.55 -27.72
N LYS A 192 -17.46 -4.31 -27.96
CA LYS A 192 -17.11 -3.57 -29.19
C LYS A 192 -15.64 -3.21 -29.30
N LEU A 193 -14.97 -2.98 -28.16
CA LEU A 193 -13.54 -2.66 -28.09
C LEU A 193 -12.65 -3.91 -28.16
N THR A 194 -13.18 -5.10 -27.88
CA THR A 194 -12.42 -6.35 -27.92
C THR A 194 -12.31 -6.82 -29.36
N THR A 195 -11.12 -6.66 -29.96
CA THR A 195 -10.86 -7.01 -31.37
C THR A 195 -9.42 -7.51 -31.53
N GLY A 196 -9.24 -8.65 -32.19
CA GLY A 196 -7.90 -9.23 -32.40
C GLY A 196 -7.20 -9.54 -31.09
N ASP A 197 -6.10 -8.85 -30.81
CA ASP A 197 -5.30 -8.98 -29.59
C ASP A 197 -5.54 -7.82 -28.59
N VAL A 198 -6.57 -7.00 -28.84
CA VAL A 198 -7.02 -5.92 -27.96
C VAL A 198 -8.17 -6.38 -27.09
N PHE A 199 -8.09 -6.15 -25.80
CA PHE A 199 -9.15 -6.34 -24.82
C PHE A 199 -9.86 -5.03 -24.51
N GLY A 200 -11.19 -5.05 -24.53
CA GLY A 200 -11.99 -3.86 -24.27
C GLY A 200 -11.90 -3.37 -22.83
N PHE A 201 -11.59 -4.27 -21.91
CA PHE A 201 -11.59 -3.95 -20.50
C PHE A 201 -10.50 -4.72 -19.71
N ALA A 202 -10.08 -4.17 -18.59
CA ALA A 202 -9.29 -4.85 -17.57
C ALA A 202 -9.63 -4.34 -16.18
N MET A 203 -9.43 -5.17 -15.16
CA MET A 203 -9.45 -4.76 -13.74
C MET A 203 -8.22 -5.31 -13.02
N GLY A 204 -7.81 -4.61 -11.96
CA GLY A 204 -6.63 -4.98 -11.16
C GLY A 204 -5.31 -4.60 -11.82
N SER A 205 -4.21 -4.94 -11.17
CA SER A 205 -2.85 -4.65 -11.66
C SER A 205 -1.86 -5.73 -11.24
N GLY A 206 -0.93 -6.04 -12.14
CA GLY A 206 0.12 -7.04 -11.93
C GLY A 206 -0.33 -8.48 -12.25
N ALA A 207 0.64 -9.39 -12.34
CA ALA A 207 0.40 -10.81 -12.56
C ALA A 207 -0.15 -11.53 -11.31
N ASN A 208 -0.28 -10.83 -10.19
CA ASN A 208 -0.76 -11.41 -8.94
C ASN A 208 -2.28 -11.26 -8.85
N ILE A 209 -3.00 -12.35 -9.06
CA ILE A 209 -4.46 -12.46 -8.99
C ILE A 209 -5.00 -12.00 -7.62
N GLY A 210 -4.23 -12.09 -6.56
CA GLY A 210 -4.62 -11.55 -5.25
C GLY A 210 -5.04 -10.08 -5.25
N ARG A 211 -4.57 -9.28 -6.22
CA ARG A 211 -5.01 -7.89 -6.40
C ARG A 211 -6.36 -7.75 -7.10
N TYR A 212 -6.90 -8.81 -7.66
CA TYR A 212 -8.25 -8.82 -8.22
C TYR A 212 -9.33 -8.85 -7.13
N THR A 213 -9.01 -9.27 -5.90
CA THR A 213 -9.93 -9.17 -4.75
C THR A 213 -10.38 -7.73 -4.54
N TRP A 214 -9.48 -6.77 -4.65
CA TRP A 214 -9.79 -5.34 -4.52
C TRP A 214 -10.79 -4.86 -5.58
N SER A 215 -10.72 -5.43 -6.78
CA SER A 215 -11.68 -5.14 -7.85
C SER A 215 -13.05 -5.73 -7.53
N LEU A 216 -13.10 -6.94 -6.99
CA LEU A 216 -14.36 -7.52 -6.51
C LEU A 216 -14.94 -6.71 -5.33
N HIS A 217 -14.11 -6.28 -4.37
CA HIS A 217 -14.56 -5.41 -3.27
C HIS A 217 -15.20 -4.12 -3.81
N ASN A 218 -14.62 -3.51 -4.84
CA ASN A 218 -15.21 -2.32 -5.45
C ASN A 218 -16.63 -2.59 -5.98
N LEU A 219 -16.84 -3.74 -6.63
CA LEU A 219 -18.16 -4.13 -7.16
C LEU A 219 -19.15 -4.47 -6.02
N LEU A 220 -18.70 -5.20 -5.00
CA LEU A 220 -19.50 -5.52 -3.81
C LEU A 220 -20.00 -4.23 -3.15
N TRP A 221 -19.11 -3.32 -2.87
CA TRP A 221 -19.48 -2.06 -2.19
C TRP A 221 -20.36 -1.16 -3.04
N GLN A 222 -20.12 -1.09 -4.34
CA GLN A 222 -21.02 -0.37 -5.25
C GLN A 222 -22.44 -0.96 -5.23
N ASN A 223 -22.60 -2.26 -5.00
CA ASN A 223 -23.92 -2.91 -4.91
C ASN A 223 -24.51 -2.90 -3.49
N GLY A 224 -23.79 -2.34 -2.51
CA GLY A 224 -24.20 -2.24 -1.12
C GLY A 224 -23.91 -3.50 -0.29
N ALA A 225 -23.07 -4.42 -0.81
CA ALA A 225 -22.60 -5.61 -0.09
C ALA A 225 -21.25 -5.36 0.60
N ASN A 226 -20.96 -6.18 1.60
CA ASN A 226 -19.66 -6.24 2.29
C ASN A 226 -19.26 -7.68 2.53
N ILE A 227 -18.02 -7.91 3.01
CA ILE A 227 -17.59 -9.25 3.44
C ILE A 227 -18.33 -9.67 4.71
N PHE A 228 -18.41 -8.78 5.70
CA PHE A 228 -19.08 -9.02 6.97
C PHE A 228 -20.36 -8.21 7.11
N THR A 229 -21.29 -8.72 7.89
CA THR A 229 -22.47 -7.98 8.38
C THR A 229 -22.05 -6.71 9.13
N PRO A 230 -22.92 -5.69 9.30
CA PRO A 230 -22.56 -4.44 9.99
C PRO A 230 -22.05 -4.64 11.42
N ASP A 231 -22.49 -5.69 12.11
CA ASP A 231 -22.03 -6.07 13.45
C ASP A 231 -20.73 -6.89 13.46
N LEU A 232 -20.14 -7.14 12.29
CA LEU A 232 -18.90 -7.88 12.04
C LEU A 232 -18.92 -9.35 12.49
N LYS A 233 -20.08 -9.92 12.79
CA LYS A 233 -20.19 -11.28 13.36
C LYS A 233 -20.25 -12.38 12.32
N LYS A 234 -20.85 -12.10 11.15
CA LYS A 234 -21.11 -13.10 10.11
C LYS A 234 -20.62 -12.63 8.75
N CYS A 235 -20.29 -13.58 7.89
CA CYS A 235 -20.04 -13.32 6.49
C CYS A 235 -21.35 -12.97 5.77
N ALA A 236 -21.35 -11.87 4.99
CA ALA A 236 -22.51 -11.36 4.23
C ALA A 236 -22.41 -11.69 2.72
N LEU A 237 -21.44 -12.50 2.30
CA LEU A 237 -21.19 -12.77 0.87
C LEU A 237 -22.26 -13.66 0.20
N THR A 238 -23.19 -14.23 0.96
CA THR A 238 -24.34 -14.98 0.42
C THR A 238 -25.58 -14.11 0.17
N GLU A 239 -25.51 -12.83 0.54
CA GLU A 239 -26.61 -11.90 0.27
C GLU A 239 -26.79 -11.65 -1.24
N PRO A 240 -28.02 -11.40 -1.72
CA PRO A 240 -28.30 -11.21 -3.16
C PRO A 240 -27.40 -10.17 -3.83
N ALA A 241 -27.09 -9.06 -3.15
CA ALA A 241 -26.23 -8.01 -3.67
C ALA A 241 -24.77 -8.48 -3.87
N ALA A 242 -24.25 -9.34 -2.99
CA ALA A 242 -22.92 -9.91 -3.11
C ALA A 242 -22.84 -10.93 -4.25
N ILE A 243 -23.84 -11.79 -4.37
CA ILE A 243 -23.94 -12.78 -5.44
C ILE A 243 -24.01 -12.06 -6.81
N GLU A 244 -24.84 -11.02 -6.96
CA GLU A 244 -24.94 -10.25 -8.20
C GLU A 244 -23.62 -9.60 -8.59
N ALA A 245 -22.86 -9.06 -7.63
CA ALA A 245 -21.54 -8.48 -7.90
C ALA A 245 -20.55 -9.54 -8.38
N ALA A 246 -20.54 -10.73 -7.79
CA ALA A 246 -19.68 -11.83 -8.18
C ALA A 246 -20.09 -12.45 -9.54
N GLU A 247 -21.38 -12.53 -9.84
CA GLU A 247 -21.90 -12.95 -11.14
C GLU A 247 -21.48 -11.97 -12.25
N PHE A 248 -21.55 -10.66 -11.97
CA PHE A 248 -21.04 -9.64 -12.90
C PHE A 248 -19.53 -9.76 -13.11
N TRP A 249 -18.76 -10.02 -12.04
CA TRP A 249 -17.34 -10.32 -12.15
C TRP A 249 -17.06 -11.50 -13.10
N GLY A 250 -17.76 -12.61 -12.91
CA GLY A 250 -17.67 -13.77 -13.79
C GLY A 250 -18.10 -13.47 -15.23
N ALA A 251 -19.10 -12.59 -15.41
CA ALA A 251 -19.56 -12.18 -16.73
C ALA A 251 -18.49 -11.42 -17.53
N ILE A 252 -17.69 -10.56 -16.87
CA ILE A 252 -16.61 -9.82 -17.52
C ILE A 252 -15.57 -10.77 -18.10
N TYR A 253 -15.15 -11.78 -17.36
CA TYR A 253 -14.03 -12.64 -17.70
C TYR A 253 -14.44 -13.93 -18.40
N ALA A 254 -15.23 -14.76 -17.73
CA ALA A 254 -15.53 -16.09 -18.21
C ALA A 254 -16.57 -16.09 -19.34
N LYS A 255 -17.65 -15.29 -19.19
CA LYS A 255 -18.77 -15.30 -20.14
C LYS A 255 -18.53 -14.43 -21.38
N ASN A 256 -18.22 -13.15 -21.19
CA ASN A 256 -18.09 -12.20 -22.31
C ASN A 256 -16.65 -12.08 -22.82
N LYS A 257 -15.65 -12.51 -22.04
CA LYS A 257 -14.23 -12.53 -22.41
C LYS A 257 -13.74 -11.16 -22.90
N ILE A 258 -14.24 -10.09 -22.33
CA ILE A 258 -13.89 -8.71 -22.71
C ILE A 258 -12.64 -8.20 -21.99
N ALA A 259 -12.20 -8.93 -20.97
CA ALA A 259 -11.06 -8.56 -20.16
C ALA A 259 -9.83 -9.44 -20.44
N THR A 260 -8.67 -8.94 -20.04
CA THR A 260 -7.38 -9.65 -20.17
C THR A 260 -7.44 -11.02 -19.51
N PRO A 261 -6.84 -12.06 -20.12
CA PRO A 261 -6.82 -13.39 -19.53
C PRO A 261 -6.01 -13.43 -18.23
N ALA A 262 -6.26 -14.44 -17.38
CA ALA A 262 -5.69 -14.56 -16.06
C ALA A 262 -4.15 -14.55 -15.99
N ASN A 263 -3.51 -15.04 -17.07
CA ASN A 263 -2.05 -15.09 -17.20
C ASN A 263 -1.44 -13.79 -17.76
N ALA A 264 -2.26 -12.82 -18.15
CA ALA A 264 -1.78 -11.52 -18.62
C ALA A 264 -1.65 -10.52 -17.48
N ASN A 265 -0.61 -9.69 -17.53
CA ASN A 265 -0.50 -8.53 -16.66
C ASN A 265 -1.29 -7.36 -17.30
N PRO A 266 -2.42 -6.90 -16.72
CA PRO A 266 -3.21 -5.81 -17.28
C PRO A 266 -2.43 -4.52 -17.49
N ARG A 267 -1.47 -4.22 -16.60
CA ARG A 267 -0.61 -3.05 -16.70
C ARG A 267 0.26 -3.10 -17.97
N ASP A 268 0.93 -4.22 -18.18
CA ASP A 268 1.83 -4.38 -19.33
C ASP A 268 1.03 -4.41 -20.64
N ALA A 269 -0.16 -5.02 -20.62
CA ALA A 269 -1.08 -5.00 -21.75
C ALA A 269 -1.61 -3.57 -22.04
N PHE A 270 -1.89 -2.76 -21.03
CA PHE A 270 -2.29 -1.36 -21.22
C PHE A 270 -1.14 -0.51 -21.76
N ILE A 271 0.08 -0.68 -21.25
CA ILE A 271 1.30 -0.03 -21.77
C ILE A 271 1.53 -0.39 -23.24
N ALA A 272 1.31 -1.66 -23.60
CA ALA A 272 1.42 -2.13 -24.99
C ALA A 272 0.27 -1.67 -25.91
N GLY A 273 -0.70 -0.90 -25.42
CA GLY A 273 -1.85 -0.44 -26.18
C GLY A 273 -2.89 -1.54 -26.49
N LYS A 274 -2.90 -2.63 -25.73
CA LYS A 274 -3.79 -3.80 -25.90
C LYS A 274 -4.98 -3.82 -24.96
N VAL A 275 -5.21 -2.76 -24.20
CA VAL A 275 -6.37 -2.59 -23.31
C VAL A 275 -6.97 -1.22 -23.52
N ALA A 276 -8.28 -1.14 -23.74
CA ALA A 276 -8.98 0.12 -24.01
C ALA A 276 -9.44 0.83 -22.73
N MET A 277 -9.98 0.09 -21.78
CA MET A 277 -10.52 0.58 -20.50
C MET A 277 -9.95 -0.25 -19.36
N TRP A 278 -9.48 0.40 -18.30
CA TRP A 278 -8.81 -0.32 -17.20
C TRP A 278 -9.13 0.31 -15.84
N ILE A 279 -9.76 -0.42 -14.93
CA ILE A 279 -9.91 -0.03 -13.53
C ILE A 279 -8.74 -0.59 -12.74
N ALA A 280 -7.90 0.29 -12.21
CA ALA A 280 -6.71 -0.09 -11.46
C ALA A 280 -6.33 0.95 -10.42
N GLY A 281 -5.33 0.65 -9.60
CA GLY A 281 -4.87 1.56 -8.58
C GLY A 281 -4.09 2.76 -9.10
N SER A 282 -4.22 3.88 -8.40
CA SER A 282 -3.54 5.14 -8.67
C SER A 282 -2.01 5.03 -8.71
N TRP A 283 -1.43 4.04 -8.04
CA TRP A 283 0.03 3.75 -8.10
C TRP A 283 0.56 3.43 -9.50
N ASN A 284 -0.32 3.21 -10.48
CA ASN A 284 0.10 3.03 -11.88
C ASN A 284 0.36 4.35 -12.59
N VAL A 285 -0.17 5.49 -12.11
CA VAL A 285 -0.05 6.81 -12.76
C VAL A 285 1.42 7.18 -13.01
N ALA A 286 2.26 7.09 -11.97
CA ALA A 286 3.68 7.42 -12.09
C ALA A 286 4.39 6.53 -13.12
N GLY A 287 4.15 5.22 -13.07
CA GLY A 287 4.76 4.27 -14.01
C GLY A 287 4.29 4.43 -15.45
N LEU A 288 3.03 4.79 -15.69
CA LEU A 288 2.52 5.11 -17.04
C LEU A 288 3.14 6.39 -17.58
N ARG A 289 3.35 7.42 -16.76
CA ARG A 289 4.05 8.65 -17.13
C ARG A 289 5.52 8.39 -17.46
N GLU A 290 6.22 7.60 -16.64
CA GLU A 290 7.61 7.21 -16.89
C GLU A 290 7.73 6.44 -18.24
N ALA A 291 6.78 5.56 -18.53
CA ALA A 291 6.68 4.83 -19.78
C ALA A 291 6.17 5.68 -20.98
N LYS A 292 5.82 6.96 -20.75
CA LYS A 292 5.29 7.88 -21.77
C LYS A 292 4.06 7.36 -22.50
N VAL A 293 3.20 6.63 -21.80
CA VAL A 293 1.94 6.11 -22.33
C VAL A 293 0.95 7.26 -22.50
N ASP A 294 0.28 7.34 -23.66
CA ASP A 294 -0.86 8.23 -23.83
C ASP A 294 -2.09 7.60 -23.17
N PHE A 295 -2.55 8.21 -22.08
CA PHE A 295 -3.72 7.76 -21.34
C PHE A 295 -4.55 8.92 -20.82
N ALA A 296 -5.85 8.70 -20.73
CA ALA A 296 -6.77 9.54 -19.98
C ALA A 296 -7.21 8.84 -18.70
N VAL A 297 -7.72 9.62 -17.76
CA VAL A 297 -8.32 9.11 -16.53
C VAL A 297 -9.72 9.65 -16.33
N ALA A 298 -10.55 8.86 -15.67
CA ALA A 298 -11.87 9.23 -15.25
C ALA A 298 -12.16 8.65 -13.85
N PRO A 299 -13.18 9.14 -13.13
CA PRO A 299 -13.68 8.47 -11.94
C PRO A 299 -14.07 7.03 -12.24
N VAL A 300 -13.93 6.14 -11.26
CA VAL A 300 -14.41 4.77 -11.39
C VAL A 300 -15.91 4.82 -11.71
N PRO A 301 -16.38 4.17 -12.80
CA PRO A 301 -17.78 4.26 -13.20
C PRO A 301 -18.68 3.64 -12.13
N LYS A 302 -19.84 4.25 -11.94
CA LYS A 302 -20.90 3.69 -11.10
C LYS A 302 -21.58 2.55 -11.86
N LEU A 303 -21.19 1.32 -11.57
CA LEU A 303 -21.72 0.12 -12.23
C LEU A 303 -22.96 -0.45 -11.54
N PHE A 304 -23.15 -0.12 -10.26
CA PHE A 304 -24.27 -0.57 -9.43
C PHE A 304 -24.98 0.61 -8.74
N LYS A 305 -25.44 0.43 -7.50
CA LYS A 305 -26.29 1.37 -6.77
C LYS A 305 -25.55 2.64 -6.32
N GLN A 306 -24.26 2.51 -5.95
CA GLN A 306 -23.47 3.57 -5.31
C GLN A 306 -22.15 3.82 -6.07
N PRO A 307 -21.65 5.06 -6.11
CA PRO A 307 -20.39 5.39 -6.77
C PRO A 307 -19.17 5.12 -5.88
N ILE A 308 -19.18 4.01 -5.12
CA ILE A 308 -18.08 3.68 -4.19
C ILE A 308 -16.81 3.38 -4.96
N VAL A 309 -15.68 3.83 -4.38
CA VAL A 309 -14.33 3.62 -4.88
C VAL A 309 -13.50 2.91 -3.83
N PHE A 310 -12.90 1.77 -4.22
CA PHE A 310 -11.96 1.04 -3.38
C PHE A 310 -10.75 1.91 -3.05
N THR A 311 -10.39 1.94 -1.76
CA THR A 311 -9.15 2.56 -1.27
C THR A 311 -8.41 1.65 -0.30
N ILE A 312 -7.10 1.88 -0.19
CA ILE A 312 -6.25 1.14 0.74
C ILE A 312 -5.15 2.06 1.30
N PRO A 313 -5.50 3.01 2.18
CA PRO A 313 -4.57 4.01 2.70
C PRO A 313 -3.31 3.39 3.30
N HIS A 314 -2.16 4.00 3.00
CA HIS A 314 -0.90 3.67 3.65
C HIS A 314 -0.78 4.41 4.98
N GLN A 315 -0.26 3.70 5.99
CA GLN A 315 -0.18 4.15 7.38
C GLN A 315 1.23 3.95 7.91
N PHE A 316 1.88 5.00 8.37
CA PHE A 316 3.09 4.86 9.19
C PHE A 316 2.73 4.30 10.56
N SER A 317 3.41 3.26 10.97
CA SER A 317 3.25 2.61 12.26
C SER A 317 4.58 2.47 12.99
N PHE A 318 4.50 2.33 14.29
CA PHE A 318 5.63 1.96 15.13
C PHE A 318 5.43 0.52 15.61
N PRO A 319 6.17 -0.46 15.06
CA PRO A 319 6.20 -1.80 15.62
C PRO A 319 6.73 -1.75 17.06
N LYS A 320 6.17 -2.58 17.93
CA LYS A 320 6.49 -2.58 19.36
C LYS A 320 7.91 -3.10 19.58
N PRO A 321 8.86 -2.29 20.06
CA PRO A 321 10.22 -2.73 20.24
C PRO A 321 10.36 -3.60 21.48
N LYS A 322 11.34 -4.50 21.50
CA LYS A 322 11.69 -5.27 22.70
C LYS A 322 12.30 -4.36 23.79
N THR A 323 13.10 -3.40 23.36
CA THR A 323 13.74 -2.39 24.23
C THR A 323 13.52 -1.02 23.62
N GLN A 324 13.03 -0.08 24.42
CA GLN A 324 12.80 1.30 23.98
C GLN A 324 14.13 2.01 23.77
N ASP A 325 14.27 2.62 22.60
CA ASP A 325 15.35 3.57 22.28
C ASP A 325 14.72 4.92 21.96
N ALA A 326 14.80 5.84 22.92
CA ALA A 326 14.18 7.15 22.81
C ALA A 326 14.77 7.98 21.63
N ALA A 327 16.06 7.84 21.35
CA ALA A 327 16.70 8.58 20.28
C ALA A 327 16.23 8.08 18.90
N ARG A 328 16.14 6.76 18.69
CA ARG A 328 15.59 6.16 17.46
C ARG A 328 14.11 6.48 17.31
N ARG A 329 13.33 6.44 18.39
CA ARG A 329 11.91 6.82 18.38
C ARG A 329 11.73 8.28 17.97
N GLU A 330 12.52 9.19 18.52
CA GLU A 330 12.48 10.61 18.16
C GLU A 330 12.88 10.84 16.69
N ALA A 331 13.91 10.15 16.23
CA ALA A 331 14.31 10.18 14.82
C ALA A 331 13.20 9.64 13.89
N GLY A 332 12.48 8.59 14.31
CA GLY A 332 11.32 8.06 13.60
C GLY A 332 10.19 9.08 13.47
N TRP A 333 9.83 9.78 14.55
CA TRP A 333 8.87 10.88 14.50
C TRP A 333 9.32 12.01 13.59
N THR A 334 10.62 12.33 13.61
CA THR A 334 11.20 13.36 12.73
C THR A 334 11.04 12.97 11.26
N LEU A 335 11.26 11.70 10.90
CA LEU A 335 11.05 11.22 9.53
C LEU A 335 9.58 11.32 9.11
N ILE A 336 8.65 10.82 9.93
CA ILE A 336 7.21 10.87 9.60
C ILE A 336 6.74 12.32 9.45
N ARG A 337 7.17 13.23 10.33
CA ARG A 337 6.85 14.65 10.24
C ARG A 337 7.42 15.28 8.98
N TRP A 338 8.70 15.03 8.68
CA TRP A 338 9.36 15.57 7.50
C TRP A 338 8.65 15.10 6.20
N ILE A 339 8.32 13.81 6.08
CA ILE A 339 7.56 13.29 4.91
C ILE A 339 6.19 13.98 4.83
N THR A 340 5.49 14.16 5.95
CA THR A 340 4.19 14.85 5.99
C THR A 340 4.31 16.30 5.53
N ASP A 341 5.40 16.99 5.85
CA ASP A 341 5.63 18.36 5.40
C ASP A 341 5.97 18.44 3.91
N HIS A 342 6.52 17.37 3.32
CA HIS A 342 6.88 17.26 1.90
C HIS A 342 5.85 16.44 1.09
N VAL A 343 4.67 16.24 1.62
CA VAL A 343 3.64 15.34 1.04
C VAL A 343 3.12 15.81 -0.32
N ALA A 344 3.28 17.09 -0.68
CA ALA A 344 2.98 17.57 -2.04
C ALA A 344 3.90 16.94 -3.08
N GLU A 345 5.20 16.81 -2.79
CA GLU A 345 6.16 16.14 -3.68
C GLU A 345 5.84 14.65 -3.81
N TRP A 346 5.45 13.98 -2.71
CA TRP A 346 4.94 12.63 -2.76
C TRP A 346 3.75 12.50 -3.73
N THR A 347 2.72 13.34 -3.53
CA THR A 347 1.49 13.31 -4.34
C THR A 347 1.79 13.51 -5.83
N LEU A 348 2.60 14.51 -6.18
CA LEU A 348 2.93 14.83 -7.56
C LEU A 348 3.71 13.73 -8.26
N ARG A 349 4.69 13.15 -7.58
CA ARG A 349 5.64 12.20 -8.17
C ARG A 349 5.14 10.75 -8.09
N ALA A 350 4.57 10.33 -6.95
CA ALA A 350 4.00 8.99 -6.80
C ALA A 350 2.63 8.83 -7.47
N GLY A 351 1.94 9.95 -7.77
CA GLY A 351 0.61 9.91 -8.38
C GLY A 351 -0.49 9.46 -7.42
N GLN A 352 -0.26 9.63 -6.11
CA GLN A 352 -1.18 9.20 -5.06
C GLN A 352 -1.59 10.39 -4.19
N VAL A 353 -2.90 10.52 -3.91
CA VAL A 353 -3.42 11.61 -3.08
C VAL A 353 -2.95 11.46 -1.65
N SER A 354 -2.36 12.50 -1.10
CA SER A 354 -2.01 12.56 0.32
C SER A 354 -3.23 12.43 1.22
N ALA A 355 -3.06 11.73 2.35
CA ALA A 355 -4.05 11.75 3.41
C ALA A 355 -4.11 13.10 4.14
N ASN A 356 -3.01 13.86 4.18
CA ASN A 356 -2.96 15.20 4.73
C ASN A 356 -3.45 16.25 3.72
N ARG A 357 -4.41 17.07 4.12
CA ARG A 357 -5.07 18.07 3.27
C ARG A 357 -4.18 19.22 2.83
N LYS A 358 -3.03 19.41 3.47
CA LYS A 358 -2.09 20.54 3.18
C LYS A 358 -1.71 20.63 1.71
N SER A 359 -1.58 19.46 1.03
CA SER A 359 -1.21 19.43 -0.39
C SER A 359 -2.40 19.60 -1.35
N HIS A 360 -3.64 19.48 -0.91
CA HIS A 360 -4.80 19.43 -1.81
C HIS A 360 -5.11 20.73 -2.53
N THR A 361 -4.61 21.85 -2.03
CA THR A 361 -4.75 23.17 -2.64
C THR A 361 -3.53 23.60 -3.46
N ASP A 362 -2.50 22.76 -3.56
CA ASP A 362 -1.34 23.04 -4.41
C ASP A 362 -1.77 23.13 -5.88
N PRO A 363 -1.50 24.26 -6.58
CA PRO A 363 -1.90 24.44 -7.98
C PRO A 363 -1.34 23.38 -8.93
N ARG A 364 -0.19 22.80 -8.64
CA ARG A 364 0.40 21.71 -9.43
C ARG A 364 -0.43 20.41 -9.30
N ILE A 365 -1.03 20.17 -8.13
CA ILE A 365 -1.89 19.02 -7.87
C ILE A 365 -3.27 19.23 -8.46
N THR A 366 -3.88 20.40 -8.21
CA THR A 366 -5.23 20.68 -8.73
C THR A 366 -5.24 20.93 -10.25
N GLY A 367 -4.13 21.30 -10.83
CA GLY A 367 -3.95 21.42 -12.28
C GLY A 367 -3.72 20.08 -13.00
N ASP A 368 -3.30 19.04 -12.30
CA ASP A 368 -3.06 17.71 -12.85
C ASP A 368 -4.38 16.93 -13.01
N PRO A 369 -4.76 16.49 -14.25
CA PRO A 369 -6.03 15.81 -14.48
C PRO A 369 -6.21 14.53 -13.68
N ALA A 370 -5.15 13.72 -13.50
CA ALA A 370 -5.22 12.47 -12.76
C ALA A 370 -5.41 12.73 -11.27
N LEU A 371 -4.59 13.62 -10.68
CA LEU A 371 -4.67 13.97 -9.26
C LEU A 371 -5.98 14.66 -8.91
N ARG A 372 -6.48 15.53 -9.78
CA ARG A 372 -7.80 16.17 -9.63
C ARG A 372 -8.94 15.15 -9.64
N THR A 373 -8.87 14.15 -10.54
CA THR A 373 -9.85 13.06 -10.58
C THR A 373 -9.81 12.23 -9.31
N LEU A 374 -8.63 11.89 -8.83
CA LEU A 374 -8.45 11.16 -7.57
C LEU A 374 -9.00 11.93 -6.36
N LEU A 375 -8.74 13.24 -6.27
CA LEU A 375 -9.30 14.10 -5.21
C LEU A 375 -10.83 14.17 -5.27
N ALA A 376 -11.41 14.25 -6.47
CA ALA A 376 -12.86 14.32 -6.67
C ALA A 376 -13.59 13.04 -6.23
N GLN A 377 -12.91 11.91 -6.18
CA GLN A 377 -13.46 10.63 -5.69
C GLN A 377 -13.54 10.56 -4.15
N GLY A 378 -12.95 11.52 -3.42
CA GLY A 378 -12.86 11.51 -1.95
C GLY A 378 -14.15 11.19 -1.21
N PRO A 379 -15.33 11.74 -1.57
CA PRO A 379 -16.60 11.43 -0.93
C PRO A 379 -17.06 9.97 -1.04
N PHE A 380 -16.47 9.20 -1.96
CA PHE A 380 -16.86 7.83 -2.30
C PHE A 380 -15.86 6.76 -1.85
N TRP A 381 -14.81 7.15 -1.14
CA TRP A 381 -13.77 6.24 -0.69
C TRP A 381 -14.29 5.26 0.36
N GLN A 382 -13.99 3.99 0.14
CA GLN A 382 -14.23 2.93 1.10
C GLN A 382 -13.02 1.99 1.17
N HIS A 383 -12.63 1.62 2.38
CA HIS A 383 -11.66 0.56 2.66
C HIS A 383 -12.32 -0.58 3.43
N GLY A 384 -11.56 -1.66 3.69
CA GLY A 384 -12.07 -2.83 4.40
C GLY A 384 -12.62 -2.53 5.79
N GLN A 385 -13.48 -3.39 6.26
CA GLN A 385 -14.11 -3.28 7.59
C GLN A 385 -13.06 -3.45 8.70
N ALA A 386 -13.18 -2.66 9.76
CA ALA A 386 -12.20 -2.61 10.85
C ALA A 386 -12.34 -3.83 11.81
N THR A 387 -11.92 -4.99 11.34
CA THR A 387 -11.93 -6.25 12.12
C THR A 387 -10.62 -7.01 11.90
N PRO A 388 -10.06 -7.70 12.92
CA PRO A 388 -8.90 -8.58 12.75
C PRO A 388 -9.15 -9.70 11.72
N LYS A 389 -10.42 -10.11 11.54
CA LYS A 389 -10.83 -11.14 10.56
C LYS A 389 -10.73 -10.67 9.10
N TRP A 390 -10.55 -9.35 8.83
CA TRP A 390 -10.51 -8.84 7.46
C TRP A 390 -9.41 -9.49 6.63
N VAL A 391 -8.17 -9.48 7.14
CA VAL A 391 -7.01 -10.02 6.42
C VAL A 391 -7.14 -11.53 6.18
N PRO A 392 -7.48 -12.37 7.18
CA PRO A 392 -7.79 -13.77 6.94
C PRO A 392 -8.89 -13.99 5.90
N ALA A 393 -9.99 -13.23 5.95
CA ALA A 393 -11.08 -13.34 5.00
C ALA A 393 -10.65 -12.94 3.57
N GLU A 394 -9.85 -11.90 3.42
CA GLU A 394 -9.28 -11.50 2.14
C GLU A 394 -8.37 -12.58 1.55
N ASN A 395 -7.55 -13.25 2.37
CA ASN A 395 -6.71 -14.37 1.94
C ASN A 395 -7.54 -15.55 1.44
N LEU A 396 -8.67 -15.86 2.09
CA LEU A 396 -9.62 -16.88 1.61
C LEU A 396 -10.33 -16.45 0.33
N THR A 397 -10.56 -15.15 0.13
CA THR A 397 -11.24 -14.61 -1.06
C THR A 397 -10.41 -14.77 -2.33
N ARG A 398 -9.09 -14.72 -2.25
CA ARG A 398 -8.18 -14.75 -3.42
C ARG A 398 -8.40 -15.95 -4.35
N PRO A 399 -8.33 -17.21 -3.89
CA PRO A 399 -8.55 -18.37 -4.76
C PRO A 399 -9.97 -18.46 -5.29
N VAL A 400 -10.95 -17.92 -4.54
CA VAL A 400 -12.36 -17.91 -4.96
C VAL A 400 -12.56 -16.93 -6.12
N VAL A 401 -12.02 -15.73 -6.03
CA VAL A 401 -12.03 -14.73 -7.13
C VAL A 401 -11.41 -15.32 -8.38
N GLU A 402 -10.30 -16.05 -8.25
CA GLU A 402 -9.65 -16.72 -9.37
C GLU A 402 -10.55 -17.78 -10.01
N SER A 403 -11.18 -18.65 -9.20
CA SER A 403 -12.04 -19.72 -9.69
C SER A 403 -13.23 -19.21 -10.51
N VAL A 404 -13.82 -18.09 -10.08
CA VAL A 404 -14.90 -17.40 -10.82
C VAL A 404 -14.34 -16.73 -12.09
N TYR A 405 -13.17 -16.12 -12.01
CA TYR A 405 -12.50 -15.45 -13.11
C TYR A 405 -12.23 -16.40 -14.30
N ILE A 406 -11.69 -17.59 -14.02
CA ILE A 406 -11.40 -18.59 -15.05
C ILE A 406 -12.62 -19.44 -15.45
N GLY A 407 -13.79 -19.20 -14.84
CA GLY A 407 -15.02 -19.95 -15.10
C GLY A 407 -15.01 -21.39 -14.57
N GLN A 408 -14.12 -21.68 -13.60
CA GLN A 408 -14.02 -23.01 -12.99
C GLN A 408 -15.20 -23.28 -12.05
N LYS A 409 -15.72 -22.24 -11.38
CA LYS A 409 -16.80 -22.33 -10.41
C LYS A 409 -17.84 -21.26 -10.69
N PRO A 410 -19.16 -21.58 -10.64
CA PRO A 410 -20.24 -20.60 -10.65
C PRO A 410 -20.09 -19.60 -9.49
N ALA A 411 -20.31 -18.31 -9.75
CA ALA A 411 -20.10 -17.26 -8.75
C ALA A 411 -20.88 -17.50 -7.45
N ARG A 412 -22.15 -17.90 -7.54
CA ARG A 412 -22.98 -18.21 -6.36
C ARG A 412 -22.37 -19.28 -5.49
N GLU A 413 -22.04 -20.43 -6.07
CA GLU A 413 -21.43 -21.55 -5.36
C GLU A 413 -20.09 -21.17 -4.73
N ALA A 414 -19.28 -20.40 -5.48
CA ALA A 414 -17.99 -19.90 -4.98
C ALA A 414 -18.16 -18.98 -3.76
N MET A 415 -19.16 -18.08 -3.78
CA MET A 415 -19.44 -17.18 -2.67
C MET A 415 -20.03 -17.88 -1.46
N GLU A 416 -20.86 -18.92 -1.65
CA GLU A 416 -21.39 -19.76 -0.57
C GLU A 416 -20.29 -20.57 0.12
N ASP A 417 -19.36 -21.15 -0.66
CA ASP A 417 -18.20 -21.85 -0.12
C ASP A 417 -17.28 -20.92 0.67
N LEU A 418 -17.03 -19.72 0.12
CA LEU A 418 -16.23 -18.70 0.79
C LEU A 418 -16.87 -18.25 2.10
N ALA A 419 -18.18 -18.03 2.12
CA ALA A 419 -18.90 -17.61 3.31
C ALA A 419 -18.80 -18.66 4.43
N ARG A 420 -18.85 -19.97 4.09
CA ARG A 420 -18.63 -21.04 5.07
C ARG A 420 -17.22 -20.98 5.67
N GLN A 421 -16.20 -20.77 4.85
CA GLN A 421 -14.81 -20.66 5.30
C GLN A 421 -14.60 -19.43 6.19
N ILE A 422 -15.12 -18.27 5.79
CA ILE A 422 -15.00 -17.02 6.56
C ILE A 422 -15.73 -17.14 7.91
N ASN A 423 -16.92 -17.76 7.96
CA ASN A 423 -17.65 -17.97 9.20
C ASN A 423 -16.95 -18.96 10.15
N ALA A 424 -16.03 -19.79 9.66
CA ALA A 424 -15.22 -20.69 10.46
C ALA A 424 -13.92 -20.04 11.00
N LEU A 425 -13.62 -18.79 10.63
CA LEU A 425 -12.48 -18.07 11.20
C LEU A 425 -12.66 -17.85 12.71
N PRO A 426 -11.61 -18.00 13.51
CA PRO A 426 -11.66 -17.71 14.95
C PRO A 426 -12.03 -16.26 15.23
N ASP A 427 -12.61 -16.01 16.42
CA ASP A 427 -12.98 -14.66 16.87
C ASP A 427 -11.76 -13.80 17.18
#